data_641b40080fe90d2d3ba07519500ff133
#
_entry.id   641b40080fe90d2d3ba07519500ff133
#
_cell.length_a   1.000
_cell.length_b   1.000
_cell.length_c   1.000
_cell.angle_alpha   90.00
_cell.angle_beta   90.00
_cell.angle_gamma   90.00
#
_symmetry.space_group_name_H-M   'P 1'
#
loop_
_entity.id
_entity.type
_entity.pdbx_description
1 polymer ?
#
loop_
_entity_poly.entity_id
_entity_poly.type
_entity_poly.pdbx_seq_one_letter_code
_entity_poly.pdbx_strand_id
1 'polypeptide(L)'
;MAFTVLQVGLGVVGGSYFQAYKKVGFNVYGIEANKALVEKYNTNNNCFHINDDMSSIQNVDAIMLSINTPLKGKKLDLTYLFSSLKNVAEIVKNSPDTYVVVRSTVPPGTTRKYKQQLEEMVGFPVRVLFQPEFLRDKTCLQDALNPWHVVIGRDEGEDVEKFRELYGYYVDADSITEMSVEEAEYLKIIHNSFNAAKISFFNQCKLLIDSINERNGLNMDINVISECITKTCEGLMNPRYGTKAGHAYGGACLVKDSAEFASLEEDYELEAKLFKSVVDVNKIFQKTDEKEIIHGDHHMDFRMLKKISSNKLMDTA
;
A
#
# COMPACT_ATOMS: atom_id res chain seq x y z
N MET A 1 -4.15 -29.06 -8.80
CA MET A 1 -5.58 -28.68 -8.61
C MET A 1 -5.65 -27.16 -8.67
N ALA A 2 -6.75 -26.57 -9.15
CA ALA A 2 -6.89 -25.11 -9.12
C ALA A 2 -7.08 -24.65 -7.67
N PHE A 3 -6.45 -23.50 -7.30
CA PHE A 3 -6.66 -22.89 -5.98
C PHE A 3 -8.12 -22.50 -5.77
N THR A 4 -8.62 -22.72 -4.56
CA THR A 4 -9.94 -22.27 -4.12
C THR A 4 -9.78 -21.04 -3.21
N VAL A 5 -10.25 -19.90 -3.65
CA VAL A 5 -10.13 -18.62 -2.94
C VAL A 5 -11.51 -18.13 -2.52
N LEU A 6 -11.65 -17.73 -1.27
CA LEU A 6 -12.82 -17.00 -0.77
C LEU A 6 -12.47 -15.51 -0.61
N GLN A 7 -13.12 -14.67 -1.38
CA GLN A 7 -12.99 -13.21 -1.25
C GLN A 7 -14.09 -12.65 -0.36
N VAL A 8 -13.74 -12.10 0.77
CA VAL A 8 -14.66 -11.41 1.70
C VAL A 8 -14.56 -9.89 1.49
N GLY A 9 -15.68 -9.28 1.17
CA GLY A 9 -15.77 -7.91 0.66
C GLY A 9 -15.55 -7.85 -0.86
N LEU A 10 -16.57 -7.39 -1.60
CA LEU A 10 -16.58 -7.28 -3.06
C LEU A 10 -16.65 -5.82 -3.53
N GLY A 11 -16.18 -4.89 -2.71
CA GLY A 11 -15.99 -3.49 -3.09
C GLY A 11 -14.95 -3.32 -4.21
N VAL A 12 -14.42 -2.11 -4.41
CA VAL A 12 -13.47 -1.81 -5.50
C VAL A 12 -12.26 -2.76 -5.47
N VAL A 13 -11.58 -2.87 -4.34
CA VAL A 13 -10.41 -3.74 -4.18
C VAL A 13 -10.78 -5.21 -4.28
N GLY A 14 -11.67 -5.68 -3.40
CA GLY A 14 -12.02 -7.10 -3.35
C GLY A 14 -12.70 -7.61 -4.62
N GLY A 15 -13.56 -6.80 -5.24
CA GLY A 15 -14.18 -7.13 -6.52
C GLY A 15 -13.17 -7.22 -7.68
N SER A 16 -12.11 -6.40 -7.67
CA SER A 16 -11.04 -6.47 -8.65
C SER A 16 -10.23 -7.77 -8.49
N TYR A 17 -9.86 -8.14 -7.27
CA TYR A 17 -9.17 -9.41 -7.01
C TYR A 17 -10.07 -10.61 -7.29
N PHE A 18 -11.35 -10.57 -6.94
CA PHE A 18 -12.32 -11.61 -7.27
C PHE A 18 -12.33 -11.90 -8.79
N GLN A 19 -12.38 -10.85 -9.60
CA GLN A 19 -12.32 -11.00 -11.05
C GLN A 19 -10.94 -11.46 -11.54
N ALA A 20 -9.85 -10.97 -10.96
CA ALA A 20 -8.50 -11.38 -11.30
C ALA A 20 -8.29 -12.88 -11.04
N TYR A 21 -8.66 -13.39 -9.87
CA TYR A 21 -8.56 -14.80 -9.53
C TYR A 21 -9.39 -15.68 -10.47
N LYS A 22 -10.60 -15.27 -10.84
CA LYS A 22 -11.40 -15.99 -11.85
C LYS A 22 -10.71 -16.04 -13.22
N LYS A 23 -10.09 -14.93 -13.65
CA LYS A 23 -9.37 -14.88 -14.94
C LYS A 23 -8.12 -15.76 -14.94
N VAL A 24 -7.46 -15.93 -13.82
CA VAL A 24 -6.31 -16.84 -13.65
C VAL A 24 -6.74 -18.31 -13.61
N GLY A 25 -8.04 -18.60 -13.47
CA GLY A 25 -8.57 -19.95 -13.49
C GLY A 25 -8.74 -20.57 -12.10
N PHE A 26 -8.74 -19.77 -11.03
CA PHE A 26 -9.02 -20.25 -9.69
C PHE A 26 -10.52 -20.50 -9.49
N ASN A 27 -10.85 -21.39 -8.56
CA ASN A 27 -12.19 -21.54 -8.05
C ASN A 27 -12.42 -20.42 -7.00
N VAL A 28 -13.39 -19.51 -7.27
CA VAL A 28 -13.53 -18.30 -6.45
C VAL A 28 -14.93 -18.19 -5.89
N TYR A 29 -15.03 -18.05 -4.59
CA TYR A 29 -16.24 -17.68 -3.85
C TYR A 29 -16.15 -16.24 -3.37
N GLY A 30 -17.32 -15.58 -3.20
CA GLY A 30 -17.42 -14.21 -2.69
C GLY A 30 -18.39 -14.10 -1.53
N ILE A 31 -18.07 -13.30 -0.52
CA ILE A 31 -18.98 -12.91 0.56
C ILE A 31 -19.06 -11.38 0.61
N GLU A 32 -20.28 -10.82 0.65
CA GLU A 32 -20.50 -9.38 0.65
C GLU A 32 -21.77 -9.00 1.45
N ALA A 33 -21.73 -7.86 2.13
CA ALA A 33 -22.87 -7.32 2.86
C ALA A 33 -23.86 -6.56 1.96
N ASN A 34 -23.39 -6.00 0.86
CA ASN A 34 -24.21 -5.26 -0.09
C ASN A 34 -24.81 -6.21 -1.13
N LYS A 35 -26.10 -6.43 -1.07
CA LYS A 35 -26.85 -7.33 -1.99
C LYS A 35 -26.63 -7.00 -3.46
N ALA A 36 -26.57 -5.72 -3.83
CA ALA A 36 -26.34 -5.32 -5.22
C ALA A 36 -24.95 -5.74 -5.73
N LEU A 37 -23.92 -5.79 -4.85
CA LEU A 37 -22.62 -6.32 -5.19
C LEU A 37 -22.62 -7.85 -5.26
N VAL A 38 -23.37 -8.53 -4.37
CA VAL A 38 -23.59 -9.97 -4.49
C VAL A 38 -24.16 -10.31 -5.87
N GLU A 39 -25.27 -9.68 -6.26
CA GLU A 39 -25.91 -9.88 -7.56
C GLU A 39 -24.99 -9.58 -8.74
N LYS A 40 -24.21 -8.49 -8.65
CA LYS A 40 -23.24 -8.08 -9.69
C LYS A 40 -22.20 -9.15 -9.97
N TYR A 41 -21.67 -9.81 -8.92
CA TYR A 41 -20.57 -10.76 -9.04
C TYR A 41 -21.03 -12.23 -9.10
N ASN A 42 -22.29 -12.51 -8.78
CA ASN A 42 -22.85 -13.87 -8.70
C ASN A 42 -23.19 -14.43 -10.09
N THR A 43 -22.20 -15.00 -10.76
CA THR A 43 -22.39 -15.59 -12.10
C THR A 43 -22.71 -17.08 -12.09
N ASN A 44 -22.34 -17.80 -11.03
CA ASN A 44 -22.46 -19.27 -10.94
C ASN A 44 -22.85 -19.71 -9.53
N ASN A 45 -23.70 -18.99 -8.82
CA ASN A 45 -24.06 -19.23 -7.42
C ASN A 45 -22.85 -19.31 -6.48
N ASN A 46 -21.83 -18.52 -6.75
CA ASN A 46 -20.57 -18.49 -6.01
C ASN A 46 -20.37 -17.20 -5.17
N CYS A 47 -21.38 -16.34 -5.11
CA CYS A 47 -21.37 -15.17 -4.24
C CYS A 47 -22.53 -15.22 -3.26
N PHE A 48 -22.22 -14.93 -2.00
CA PHE A 48 -23.13 -15.07 -0.86
C PHE A 48 -23.27 -13.73 -0.14
N HIS A 49 -24.48 -13.44 0.34
CA HIS A 49 -24.65 -12.38 1.30
C HIS A 49 -24.18 -12.85 2.69
N ILE A 50 -23.69 -11.93 3.53
CA ILE A 50 -23.16 -12.26 4.87
C ILE A 50 -24.09 -13.04 5.79
N ASN A 51 -25.40 -13.09 5.48
CA ASN A 51 -26.43 -13.82 6.24
C ASN A 51 -26.88 -15.11 5.55
N ASP A 52 -26.29 -15.47 4.42
CA ASP A 52 -26.65 -16.71 3.72
C ASP A 52 -25.97 -17.93 4.37
N ASP A 53 -26.50 -19.12 4.08
CA ASP A 53 -25.86 -20.38 4.43
C ASP A 53 -24.61 -20.59 3.58
N MET A 54 -23.46 -20.78 4.23
CA MET A 54 -22.15 -20.93 3.61
C MET A 54 -21.61 -22.36 3.70
N SER A 55 -22.43 -23.31 4.13
CA SER A 55 -22.04 -24.73 4.34
C SER A 55 -21.52 -25.41 3.06
N SER A 56 -21.90 -24.89 1.89
CA SER A 56 -21.41 -25.35 0.58
C SER A 56 -19.98 -24.92 0.26
N ILE A 57 -19.41 -23.93 0.98
CA ILE A 57 -18.04 -23.47 0.78
C ILE A 57 -17.10 -24.38 1.57
N GLN A 58 -16.33 -25.19 0.85
CA GLN A 58 -15.42 -26.18 1.42
C GLN A 58 -14.08 -26.19 0.69
N ASN A 59 -13.05 -26.74 1.33
CA ASN A 59 -11.71 -26.89 0.76
C ASN A 59 -11.13 -25.58 0.25
N VAL A 60 -11.27 -24.52 1.06
CA VAL A 60 -10.74 -23.20 0.76
C VAL A 60 -9.24 -23.15 1.06
N ASP A 61 -8.42 -22.77 0.08
CA ASP A 61 -6.98 -22.61 0.26
C ASP A 61 -6.63 -21.25 0.89
N ALA A 62 -7.37 -20.18 0.54
CA ALA A 62 -7.16 -18.84 1.08
C ALA A 62 -8.48 -18.05 1.22
N ILE A 63 -8.65 -17.39 2.36
CA ILE A 63 -9.73 -16.43 2.65
C ILE A 63 -9.12 -15.01 2.62
N MET A 64 -9.52 -14.19 1.66
CA MET A 64 -8.96 -12.87 1.43
C MET A 64 -9.90 -11.79 1.94
N LEU A 65 -9.52 -11.06 2.99
CA LEU A 65 -10.35 -10.05 3.65
C LEU A 65 -10.05 -8.65 3.07
N SER A 66 -10.86 -8.18 2.13
CA SER A 66 -10.79 -6.83 1.55
C SER A 66 -11.99 -6.00 2.01
N ILE A 67 -12.09 -5.82 3.31
CA ILE A 67 -13.22 -5.19 3.99
C ILE A 67 -12.93 -3.71 4.21
N ASN A 68 -13.92 -2.85 4.00
CA ASN A 68 -13.75 -1.42 4.21
C ASN A 68 -13.46 -1.07 5.68
N THR A 69 -12.44 -0.22 5.90
CA THR A 69 -12.04 0.32 7.21
C THR A 69 -12.13 1.85 7.17
N PRO A 70 -13.36 2.44 7.22
CA PRO A 70 -13.56 3.87 7.06
C PRO A 70 -12.97 4.65 8.23
N LEU A 71 -12.74 5.95 8.02
CA LEU A 71 -12.38 6.85 9.10
C LEU A 71 -13.60 7.13 9.99
N LYS A 72 -13.41 6.99 11.31
CA LYS A 72 -14.32 7.44 12.36
C LYS A 72 -13.59 8.44 13.25
N GLY A 73 -13.87 9.71 13.04
CA GLY A 73 -13.05 10.78 13.59
C GLY A 73 -11.64 10.76 12.97
N LYS A 74 -10.61 10.53 13.79
CA LYS A 74 -9.19 10.50 13.36
C LYS A 74 -8.59 9.09 13.25
N LYS A 75 -9.40 8.05 13.46
CA LYS A 75 -8.93 6.65 13.48
C LYS A 75 -9.73 5.80 12.50
N LEU A 76 -9.12 4.71 12.03
CA LEU A 76 -9.81 3.70 11.23
C LEU A 76 -10.84 2.96 12.09
N ASP A 77 -12.05 2.79 11.58
CA ASP A 77 -13.09 1.94 12.18
C ASP A 77 -12.93 0.52 11.69
N LEU A 78 -12.58 -0.39 12.59
CA LEU A 78 -12.34 -1.79 12.30
C LEU A 78 -13.58 -2.68 12.53
N THR A 79 -14.72 -2.09 12.86
CA THR A 79 -15.95 -2.81 13.22
C THR A 79 -16.35 -3.82 12.14
N TYR A 80 -16.31 -3.42 10.87
CA TYR A 80 -16.68 -4.32 9.77
C TYR A 80 -15.69 -5.48 9.61
N LEU A 81 -14.39 -5.22 9.79
CA LEU A 81 -13.38 -6.27 9.73
C LEU A 81 -13.62 -7.32 10.83
N PHE A 82 -13.79 -6.90 12.08
CA PHE A 82 -14.03 -7.82 13.19
C PHE A 82 -15.41 -8.49 13.12
N SER A 83 -16.42 -7.86 12.52
CA SER A 83 -17.72 -8.51 12.31
C SER A 83 -17.67 -9.69 11.34
N SER A 84 -16.66 -9.76 10.47
CA SER A 84 -16.45 -10.89 9.55
C SER A 84 -16.00 -12.17 10.24
N LEU A 85 -15.49 -12.09 11.48
CA LEU A 85 -14.98 -13.23 12.24
C LEU A 85 -15.97 -14.39 12.30
N LYS A 86 -17.26 -14.11 12.47
CA LYS A 86 -18.29 -15.15 12.54
C LYS A 86 -18.31 -16.01 11.27
N ASN A 87 -18.39 -15.37 10.11
CA ASN A 87 -18.45 -16.07 8.82
C ASN A 87 -17.11 -16.76 8.51
N VAL A 88 -15.99 -16.09 8.80
CA VAL A 88 -14.66 -16.65 8.60
C VAL A 88 -14.43 -17.89 9.49
N ALA A 89 -14.85 -17.84 10.76
CA ALA A 89 -14.73 -18.98 11.67
C ALA A 89 -15.51 -20.22 11.20
N GLU A 90 -16.69 -20.03 10.60
CA GLU A 90 -17.46 -21.12 10.02
C GLU A 90 -16.71 -21.79 8.87
N ILE A 91 -16.15 -21.01 7.95
CA ILE A 91 -15.37 -21.54 6.82
C ILE A 91 -14.06 -22.19 7.27
N VAL A 92 -13.35 -21.58 8.23
CA VAL A 92 -12.10 -22.14 8.79
C VAL A 92 -12.35 -23.50 9.45
N LYS A 93 -13.48 -23.71 10.15
CA LYS A 93 -13.84 -25.01 10.72
C LYS A 93 -14.03 -26.10 9.66
N ASN A 94 -14.51 -25.71 8.47
CA ASN A 94 -14.69 -26.64 7.34
C ASN A 94 -13.43 -26.75 6.46
N SER A 95 -12.44 -25.89 6.63
CA SER A 95 -11.18 -25.84 5.88
C SER A 95 -10.03 -25.43 6.82
N PRO A 96 -9.60 -26.28 7.77
CA PRO A 96 -8.67 -25.89 8.84
C PRO A 96 -7.26 -25.52 8.35
N ASP A 97 -6.86 -25.99 7.17
CA ASP A 97 -5.55 -25.68 6.57
C ASP A 97 -5.55 -24.39 5.74
N THR A 98 -6.65 -23.64 5.72
CA THR A 98 -6.77 -22.40 4.95
C THR A 98 -5.89 -21.28 5.51
N TYR A 99 -5.38 -20.42 4.64
CA TYR A 99 -4.82 -19.15 5.04
C TYR A 99 -5.92 -18.09 5.16
N VAL A 100 -5.96 -17.36 6.26
CA VAL A 100 -6.79 -16.17 6.41
C VAL A 100 -5.91 -14.94 6.19
N VAL A 101 -6.24 -14.13 5.21
CA VAL A 101 -5.37 -13.04 4.76
C VAL A 101 -6.08 -11.69 4.93
N VAL A 102 -5.62 -10.89 5.88
CA VAL A 102 -6.09 -9.52 6.04
C VAL A 102 -5.44 -8.65 4.97
N ARG A 103 -6.25 -8.05 4.11
CA ARG A 103 -5.80 -7.13 3.05
C ARG A 103 -6.26 -5.70 3.29
N SER A 104 -7.26 -5.51 4.11
CA SER A 104 -7.75 -4.19 4.50
C SER A 104 -6.65 -3.36 5.14
N THR A 105 -6.61 -2.06 4.87
CA THR A 105 -5.68 -1.14 5.56
C THR A 105 -6.04 -1.04 7.04
N VAL A 106 -5.10 -1.39 7.91
CA VAL A 106 -5.31 -1.45 9.35
C VAL A 106 -4.10 -0.90 10.11
N PRO A 107 -4.26 -0.42 11.37
CA PRO A 107 -3.13 -0.08 12.24
C PRO A 107 -2.30 -1.33 12.61
N PRO A 108 -0.99 -1.18 12.88
CA PRO A 108 -0.13 -2.26 13.34
C PRO A 108 -0.68 -3.01 14.56
N GLY A 109 -0.59 -4.34 14.53
CA GLY A 109 -1.10 -5.25 15.56
C GLY A 109 -2.57 -5.65 15.39
N THR A 110 -3.26 -5.16 14.36
CA THR A 110 -4.67 -5.51 14.11
C THR A 110 -4.83 -6.96 13.68
N THR A 111 -3.99 -7.44 12.78
CA THR A 111 -4.04 -8.83 12.28
C THR A 111 -3.80 -9.85 13.40
N ARG A 112 -2.89 -9.55 14.34
CA ARG A 112 -2.70 -10.41 15.53
C ARG A 112 -3.94 -10.49 16.40
N LYS A 113 -4.63 -9.36 16.62
CA LYS A 113 -5.89 -9.35 17.37
C LYS A 113 -6.98 -10.13 16.64
N TYR A 114 -7.02 -10.02 15.31
CA TYR A 114 -7.95 -10.79 14.49
C TYR A 114 -7.66 -12.30 14.60
N LYS A 115 -6.37 -12.70 14.50
CA LYS A 115 -5.91 -14.08 14.68
C LYS A 115 -6.34 -14.62 16.02
N GLN A 116 -6.03 -13.93 17.12
CA GLN A 116 -6.38 -14.35 18.46
C GLN A 116 -7.88 -14.61 18.63
N GLN A 117 -8.73 -13.68 18.19
CA GLN A 117 -10.19 -13.83 18.30
C GLN A 117 -10.71 -14.98 17.42
N LEU A 118 -10.12 -15.17 16.24
CA LEU A 118 -10.49 -16.26 15.35
C LEU A 118 -10.13 -17.63 15.99
N GLU A 119 -8.94 -17.77 16.55
CA GLU A 119 -8.48 -18.98 17.25
C GLU A 119 -9.35 -19.30 18.48
N GLU A 120 -9.75 -18.28 19.24
CA GLU A 120 -10.72 -18.44 20.34
C GLU A 120 -12.08 -18.98 19.87
N MET A 121 -12.54 -18.56 18.67
CA MET A 121 -13.82 -18.99 18.11
C MET A 121 -13.79 -20.41 17.50
N VAL A 122 -12.66 -20.80 16.92
CA VAL A 122 -12.54 -22.10 16.24
C VAL A 122 -11.98 -23.18 17.15
N GLY A 123 -11.17 -22.84 18.15
CA GLY A 123 -10.60 -23.73 19.15
C GLY A 123 -9.27 -24.40 18.74
N PHE A 124 -8.63 -23.93 17.66
CA PHE A 124 -7.34 -24.44 17.19
C PHE A 124 -6.53 -23.31 16.53
N PRO A 125 -5.19 -23.45 16.38
CA PRO A 125 -4.33 -22.48 15.71
C PRO A 125 -4.73 -22.26 14.25
N VAL A 126 -4.71 -21.00 13.78
CA VAL A 126 -5.07 -20.60 12.42
C VAL A 126 -3.91 -19.84 11.77
N ARG A 127 -3.66 -20.09 10.48
CA ARG A 127 -2.71 -19.32 9.68
C ARG A 127 -3.31 -17.99 9.28
N VAL A 128 -2.86 -16.89 9.89
CA VAL A 128 -3.36 -15.56 9.57
C VAL A 128 -2.22 -14.68 9.08
N LEU A 129 -2.32 -14.23 7.84
CA LEU A 129 -1.34 -13.39 7.16
C LEU A 129 -1.89 -11.97 6.97
N PHE A 130 -0.99 -11.02 6.75
CA PHE A 130 -1.34 -9.70 6.25
C PHE A 130 -0.76 -9.51 4.84
N GLN A 131 -1.58 -9.03 3.91
CA GLN A 131 -1.13 -8.76 2.56
C GLN A 131 -1.64 -7.40 2.10
N PRO A 132 -0.81 -6.34 2.14
CA PRO A 132 -1.19 -5.05 1.57
C PRO A 132 -1.45 -5.15 0.06
N GLU A 133 -2.37 -4.33 -0.42
CA GLU A 133 -2.59 -4.11 -1.85
C GLU A 133 -2.05 -2.74 -2.27
N PHE A 134 -1.65 -2.61 -3.53
CA PHE A 134 -1.13 -1.38 -4.12
C PHE A 134 -1.91 -0.98 -5.37
N LEU A 135 -3.19 -1.33 -5.43
CA LEU A 135 -4.05 -1.06 -6.58
C LEU A 135 -4.29 0.45 -6.74
N ARG A 136 -4.26 0.91 -7.98
CA ARG A 136 -4.64 2.28 -8.35
C ARG A 136 -6.09 2.31 -8.78
N ASP A 137 -6.86 3.28 -8.30
CA ASP A 137 -8.32 3.36 -8.47
C ASP A 137 -8.79 3.15 -9.93
N LYS A 138 -8.10 3.79 -10.90
CA LYS A 138 -8.47 3.70 -12.33
C LYS A 138 -8.07 2.38 -13.01
N THR A 139 -7.15 1.60 -12.43
CA THR A 139 -6.56 0.42 -13.06
C THR A 139 -6.59 -0.81 -12.16
N CYS A 140 -7.47 -0.81 -11.13
CA CYS A 140 -7.53 -1.84 -10.08
C CYS A 140 -7.47 -3.28 -10.61
N LEU A 141 -8.26 -3.62 -11.62
CA LEU A 141 -8.27 -4.97 -12.19
C LEU A 141 -6.95 -5.31 -12.89
N GLN A 142 -6.38 -4.37 -13.62
CA GLN A 142 -5.10 -4.56 -14.31
C GLN A 142 -3.97 -4.72 -13.30
N ASP A 143 -3.97 -3.89 -12.25
CA ASP A 143 -2.98 -3.96 -11.17
C ASP A 143 -3.12 -5.27 -10.36
N ALA A 144 -4.34 -5.78 -10.17
CA ALA A 144 -4.59 -7.06 -9.50
C ALA A 144 -4.12 -8.26 -10.35
N LEU A 145 -4.20 -8.15 -11.69
CA LEU A 145 -3.72 -9.18 -12.61
C LEU A 145 -2.20 -9.15 -12.80
N ASN A 146 -1.57 -7.98 -12.65
CA ASN A 146 -0.15 -7.77 -12.88
C ASN A 146 0.46 -6.97 -11.72
N PRO A 147 0.49 -7.51 -10.50
CA PRO A 147 1.08 -6.83 -9.37
C PRO A 147 2.59 -6.71 -9.60
N TRP A 148 3.12 -5.49 -9.50
CA TRP A 148 4.57 -5.26 -9.64
C TRP A 148 5.39 -5.73 -8.43
N HIS A 149 4.76 -5.91 -7.29
CA HIS A 149 5.36 -6.45 -6.09
C HIS A 149 4.30 -6.99 -5.13
N VAL A 150 4.58 -8.12 -4.48
CA VAL A 150 3.73 -8.73 -3.47
C VAL A 150 4.44 -8.69 -2.13
N VAL A 151 3.76 -8.26 -1.09
CA VAL A 151 4.26 -8.29 0.29
C VAL A 151 3.44 -9.29 1.09
N ILE A 152 4.10 -10.15 1.85
CA ILE A 152 3.47 -11.12 2.74
C ILE A 152 3.94 -10.85 4.17
N GLY A 153 3.04 -10.31 4.99
CA GLY A 153 3.23 -10.20 6.44
C GLY A 153 2.88 -11.51 7.12
N ARG A 154 3.84 -12.13 7.81
CA ARG A 154 3.68 -13.43 8.48
C ARG A 154 4.33 -13.46 9.85
N ASP A 155 3.94 -14.41 10.68
CA ASP A 155 4.65 -14.72 11.93
C ASP A 155 5.99 -15.41 11.61
N GLU A 156 6.95 -15.29 12.51
CA GLU A 156 8.23 -15.99 12.39
C GLU A 156 8.01 -17.52 12.39
N GLY A 157 8.61 -18.20 11.43
CA GLY A 157 8.46 -19.66 11.25
C GLY A 157 7.15 -20.11 10.61
N GLU A 158 6.22 -19.21 10.28
CA GLU A 158 5.00 -19.56 9.55
C GLU A 158 5.36 -19.99 8.11
N ASP A 159 4.93 -21.20 7.74
CA ASP A 159 5.08 -21.71 6.38
C ASP A 159 4.06 -21.04 5.44
N VAL A 160 4.54 -20.38 4.42
CA VAL A 160 3.74 -19.64 3.41
C VAL A 160 3.94 -20.17 1.98
N GLU A 161 4.65 -21.27 1.79
CA GLU A 161 5.00 -21.78 0.45
C GLU A 161 3.74 -22.04 -0.39
N LYS A 162 2.74 -22.72 0.14
CA LYS A 162 1.48 -22.93 -0.56
C LYS A 162 0.75 -21.61 -0.88
N PHE A 163 0.88 -20.60 -0.01
CA PHE A 163 0.31 -19.26 -0.29
C PHE A 163 1.09 -18.53 -1.37
N ARG A 164 2.43 -18.68 -1.42
CA ARG A 164 3.27 -18.12 -2.50
C ARG A 164 2.91 -18.71 -3.87
N GLU A 165 2.56 -20.00 -3.94
CA GLU A 165 2.13 -20.65 -5.18
C GLU A 165 0.92 -19.95 -5.83
N LEU A 166 0.02 -19.32 -5.03
CA LEU A 166 -1.10 -18.53 -5.54
C LEU A 166 -0.62 -17.40 -6.45
N TYR A 167 0.56 -16.82 -6.17
CA TYR A 167 1.17 -15.74 -6.96
C TYR A 167 2.14 -16.26 -8.02
N GLY A 168 2.65 -17.47 -7.91
CA GLY A 168 3.60 -18.08 -8.86
C GLY A 168 3.10 -18.18 -10.30
N TYR A 169 1.80 -18.00 -10.52
CA TYR A 169 1.21 -17.99 -11.86
C TYR A 169 1.39 -16.66 -12.62
N TYR A 170 1.74 -15.57 -11.92
CA TYR A 170 1.78 -14.23 -12.52
C TYR A 170 2.75 -13.23 -11.86
N VAL A 171 3.56 -13.70 -10.92
CA VAL A 171 4.57 -12.87 -10.23
C VAL A 171 5.86 -13.66 -10.10
N ASP A 172 6.98 -13.06 -10.51
CA ASP A 172 8.31 -13.63 -10.31
C ASP A 172 8.64 -13.74 -8.81
N ALA A 173 9.36 -14.78 -8.40
CA ALA A 173 9.72 -15.03 -7.01
C ALA A 173 10.45 -13.83 -6.36
N ASP A 174 11.30 -13.14 -7.11
CA ASP A 174 12.05 -11.95 -6.66
C ASP A 174 11.12 -10.72 -6.43
N SER A 175 9.89 -10.78 -6.92
CA SER A 175 8.87 -9.76 -6.70
C SER A 175 8.00 -10.02 -5.48
N ILE A 176 8.36 -11.01 -4.64
CA ILE A 176 7.68 -11.32 -3.38
C ILE A 176 8.60 -11.01 -2.21
N THR A 177 8.16 -10.16 -1.29
CA THR A 177 8.89 -9.86 -0.04
C THR A 177 8.09 -10.32 1.16
N GLU A 178 8.75 -11.07 2.05
CA GLU A 178 8.20 -11.47 3.34
C GLU A 178 8.75 -10.56 4.44
N MET A 179 7.89 -10.23 5.41
CA MET A 179 8.24 -9.44 6.59
C MET A 179 7.31 -9.79 7.76
N SER A 180 7.53 -9.21 8.94
CA SER A 180 6.58 -9.37 10.03
C SER A 180 5.21 -8.77 9.70
N VAL A 181 4.18 -9.27 10.37
CA VAL A 181 2.80 -8.77 10.16
C VAL A 181 2.71 -7.27 10.40
N GLU A 182 3.33 -6.78 11.48
CA GLU A 182 3.31 -5.36 11.86
C GLU A 182 4.06 -4.47 10.86
N GLU A 183 5.18 -4.93 10.33
CA GLU A 183 5.92 -4.21 9.29
C GLU A 183 5.07 -4.07 8.03
N ALA A 184 4.40 -5.14 7.61
CA ALA A 184 3.55 -5.13 6.43
C ALA A 184 2.30 -4.25 6.61
N GLU A 185 1.66 -4.26 7.79
CA GLU A 185 0.56 -3.36 8.15
C GLU A 185 0.99 -1.90 8.09
N TYR A 186 2.15 -1.59 8.68
CA TYR A 186 2.67 -0.22 8.71
C TYR A 186 3.17 0.24 7.34
N LEU A 187 3.78 -0.65 6.56
CA LEU A 187 4.21 -0.39 5.19
C LEU A 187 3.05 0.16 4.32
N LYS A 188 1.85 -0.41 4.43
CA LYS A 188 0.68 0.09 3.68
C LYS A 188 0.32 1.54 4.04
N ILE A 189 0.38 1.88 5.32
CA ILE A 189 0.11 3.24 5.80
C ILE A 189 1.21 4.19 5.31
N ILE A 190 2.49 3.81 5.44
CA ILE A 190 3.64 4.60 4.97
C ILE A 190 3.54 4.83 3.46
N HIS A 191 3.27 3.77 2.67
CA HIS A 191 3.14 3.85 1.22
C HIS A 191 2.10 4.91 0.79
N ASN A 192 0.91 4.85 1.36
CA ASN A 192 -0.15 5.79 1.03
C ASN A 192 0.18 7.21 1.52
N SER A 193 0.79 7.34 2.70
CA SER A 193 1.20 8.63 3.26
C SER A 193 2.33 9.27 2.45
N PHE A 194 3.28 8.49 1.95
CA PHE A 194 4.34 8.97 1.06
C PHE A 194 3.75 9.55 -0.24
N ASN A 195 2.80 8.83 -0.86
CA ASN A 195 2.12 9.33 -2.05
C ASN A 195 1.36 10.63 -1.77
N ALA A 196 0.67 10.73 -0.63
CA ALA A 196 -0.03 11.93 -0.21
C ALA A 196 0.94 13.10 0.04
N ALA A 197 2.08 12.84 0.69
CA ALA A 197 3.12 13.85 0.93
C ALA A 197 3.72 14.36 -0.40
N LYS A 198 4.00 13.46 -1.35
CA LYS A 198 4.52 13.84 -2.67
C LYS A 198 3.54 14.73 -3.44
N ILE A 199 2.24 14.40 -3.41
CA ILE A 199 1.21 15.24 -4.02
C ILE A 199 1.15 16.61 -3.31
N SER A 200 1.18 16.62 -1.99
CA SER A 200 1.14 17.86 -1.18
C SER A 200 2.35 18.74 -1.41
N PHE A 201 3.53 18.14 -1.64
CA PHE A 201 4.74 18.88 -2.02
C PHE A 201 4.52 19.74 -3.28
N PHE A 202 4.03 19.14 -4.36
CA PHE A 202 3.78 19.90 -5.60
C PHE A 202 2.62 20.89 -5.46
N ASN A 203 1.60 20.57 -4.66
CA ASN A 203 0.52 21.51 -4.35
C ASN A 203 1.04 22.72 -3.56
N GLN A 204 1.94 22.52 -2.59
CA GLN A 204 2.58 23.62 -1.85
C GLN A 204 3.42 24.50 -2.77
N CYS A 205 4.19 23.90 -3.68
CA CYS A 205 4.93 24.64 -4.70
C CYS A 205 4.00 25.51 -5.56
N LYS A 206 2.85 24.95 -5.97
CA LYS A 206 1.86 25.71 -6.76
C LYS A 206 1.31 26.92 -5.98
N LEU A 207 0.91 26.73 -4.73
CA LEU A 207 0.40 27.84 -3.89
C LEU A 207 1.43 28.97 -3.76
N LEU A 208 2.70 28.62 -3.55
CA LEU A 208 3.77 29.62 -3.45
C LEU A 208 3.99 30.34 -4.78
N ILE A 209 4.06 29.61 -5.91
CA ILE A 209 4.22 30.18 -7.25
C ILE A 209 3.08 31.14 -7.59
N ASP A 210 1.84 30.77 -7.29
CA ASP A 210 0.67 31.62 -7.53
C ASP A 210 0.78 32.94 -6.73
N SER A 211 1.16 32.85 -5.45
CA SER A 211 1.36 34.05 -4.60
C SER A 211 2.51 34.92 -5.07
N ILE A 212 3.63 34.32 -5.52
CA ILE A 212 4.77 35.06 -6.09
C ILE A 212 4.37 35.77 -7.39
N ASN A 213 3.67 35.07 -8.29
CA ASN A 213 3.18 35.64 -9.55
C ASN A 213 2.27 36.83 -9.29
N GLU A 214 1.31 36.71 -8.38
CA GLU A 214 0.36 37.74 -8.03
C GLU A 214 1.07 38.98 -7.45
N ARG A 215 1.96 38.80 -6.47
CA ARG A 215 2.65 39.93 -5.79
C ARG A 215 3.69 40.62 -6.66
N ASN A 216 4.34 39.88 -7.58
CA ASN A 216 5.49 40.42 -8.33
C ASN A 216 5.21 40.61 -9.83
N GLY A 217 3.97 40.33 -10.30
CA GLY A 217 3.62 40.44 -11.71
C GLY A 217 4.38 39.45 -12.61
N LEU A 218 4.72 38.25 -12.06
CA LEU A 218 5.41 37.19 -12.80
C LEU A 218 4.41 36.23 -13.41
N ASN A 219 4.90 35.35 -14.29
CA ASN A 219 4.08 34.29 -14.94
C ASN A 219 4.84 32.97 -14.94
N MET A 220 5.14 32.44 -13.76
CA MET A 220 5.76 31.13 -13.61
C MET A 220 4.68 30.03 -13.69
N ASP A 221 4.98 28.91 -14.38
CA ASP A 221 4.10 27.75 -14.50
C ASP A 221 4.68 26.55 -13.73
N ILE A 222 3.95 26.07 -12.73
CA ILE A 222 4.33 24.90 -11.96
C ILE A 222 4.45 23.63 -12.82
N ASN A 223 3.69 23.51 -13.91
CA ASN A 223 3.77 22.34 -14.78
C ASN A 223 5.13 22.25 -15.49
N VAL A 224 5.66 23.37 -15.95
CA VAL A 224 7.00 23.43 -16.55
C VAL A 224 8.07 23.05 -15.53
N ILE A 225 7.96 23.58 -14.30
CA ILE A 225 8.90 23.28 -13.21
C ILE A 225 8.81 21.81 -12.81
N SER A 226 7.61 21.29 -12.59
CA SER A 226 7.41 19.90 -12.17
C SER A 226 7.89 18.90 -13.23
N GLU A 227 7.67 19.17 -14.51
CA GLU A 227 8.21 18.33 -15.59
C GLU A 227 9.75 18.31 -15.58
N CYS A 228 10.39 19.43 -15.32
CA CYS A 228 11.84 19.50 -15.22
C CYS A 228 12.34 18.73 -13.98
N ILE A 229 11.69 18.88 -12.83
CA ILE A 229 12.05 18.18 -11.59
C ILE A 229 12.02 16.67 -11.76
N THR A 230 11.08 16.11 -12.53
CA THR A 230 11.05 14.66 -12.79
C THR A 230 12.30 14.14 -13.50
N LYS A 231 13.06 15.01 -14.16
CA LYS A 231 14.26 14.69 -14.95
C LYS A 231 15.58 15.06 -14.25
N THR A 232 15.51 15.85 -13.17
CA THR A 232 16.70 16.43 -12.52
C THR A 232 16.81 16.11 -11.04
N CYS A 233 15.72 15.76 -10.37
CA CYS A 233 15.72 15.50 -8.93
C CYS A 233 16.10 14.04 -8.63
N GLU A 234 17.21 13.84 -7.91
CA GLU A 234 17.68 12.50 -7.51
C GLU A 234 16.63 11.70 -6.75
N GLY A 235 15.86 12.33 -5.87
CA GLY A 235 14.78 11.67 -5.13
C GLY A 235 13.60 11.16 -5.98
N LEU A 236 13.53 11.57 -7.26
CA LEU A 236 12.55 11.05 -8.23
C LEU A 236 13.17 10.02 -9.18
N MET A 237 14.47 10.11 -9.45
CA MET A 237 15.18 9.22 -10.39
C MET A 237 15.77 7.99 -9.70
N ASN A 238 16.20 8.12 -8.45
CA ASN A 238 16.79 7.05 -7.66
C ASN A 238 15.84 6.63 -6.54
N PRO A 239 15.24 5.43 -6.61
CA PRO A 239 14.26 4.97 -5.62
C PRO A 239 14.88 4.74 -4.22
N ARG A 240 16.21 4.67 -4.10
CA ARG A 240 16.91 4.51 -2.82
C ARG A 240 17.35 5.83 -2.18
N TYR A 241 17.35 6.93 -2.93
CA TYR A 241 17.77 8.24 -2.42
C TYR A 241 16.85 8.69 -1.27
N GLY A 242 17.43 9.06 -0.14
CA GLY A 242 16.71 9.58 1.02
C GLY A 242 15.88 8.54 1.80
N THR A 243 16.07 7.22 1.56
CA THR A 243 15.29 6.17 2.25
C THR A 243 15.93 5.67 3.56
N LYS A 244 17.17 6.07 3.87
CA LYS A 244 17.83 5.70 5.13
C LYS A 244 17.24 6.54 6.28
N ALA A 245 16.38 5.92 7.07
CA ALA A 245 15.73 6.58 8.21
C ALA A 245 16.69 6.81 9.39
N GLY A 246 16.34 7.73 10.28
CA GLY A 246 17.09 7.99 11.51
C GLY A 246 18.22 8.99 11.37
N HIS A 247 18.44 9.58 10.21
CA HIS A 247 19.52 10.52 9.95
C HIS A 247 19.01 11.87 9.43
N ALA A 248 19.66 12.96 9.86
CA ALA A 248 19.38 14.29 9.33
C ALA A 248 19.90 14.40 7.89
N TYR A 249 19.16 15.09 7.03
CA TYR A 249 19.77 15.55 5.79
C TYR A 249 20.74 16.70 6.09
N GLY A 250 21.85 16.73 5.32
CA GLY A 250 22.94 17.66 5.51
C GLY A 250 23.42 18.27 4.18
N GLY A 251 24.65 18.75 4.20
CA GLY A 251 25.25 19.44 3.05
C GLY A 251 24.76 20.89 2.92
N ALA A 252 25.51 21.65 2.12
CA ALA A 252 25.26 23.10 1.99
C ALA A 252 23.92 23.42 1.28
N CYS A 253 23.51 22.58 0.33
CA CYS A 253 22.34 22.87 -0.51
C CYS A 253 21.02 22.50 0.20
N LEU A 254 20.87 21.24 0.66
CA LEU A 254 19.57 20.79 1.21
C LEU A 254 19.15 21.61 2.43
N VAL A 255 20.08 21.90 3.33
CA VAL A 255 19.79 22.69 4.55
C VAL A 255 19.40 24.13 4.20
N LYS A 256 20.17 24.78 3.31
CA LYS A 256 19.94 26.16 2.90
C LYS A 256 18.63 26.30 2.13
N ASP A 257 18.41 25.47 1.12
CA ASP A 257 17.28 25.62 0.20
C ASP A 257 15.95 25.23 0.86
N SER A 258 15.94 24.25 1.77
CA SER A 258 14.75 23.92 2.56
C SER A 258 14.40 25.04 3.56
N ALA A 259 15.40 25.69 4.16
CA ALA A 259 15.18 26.83 5.05
C ALA A 259 14.65 28.05 4.28
N GLU A 260 15.18 28.33 3.09
CA GLU A 260 14.68 29.39 2.21
C GLU A 260 13.22 29.13 1.82
N PHE A 261 12.88 27.91 1.42
CA PHE A 261 11.50 27.59 1.08
C PHE A 261 10.54 27.77 2.28
N ALA A 262 10.97 27.40 3.49
CA ALA A 262 10.21 27.62 4.71
C ALA A 262 10.02 29.14 5.02
N SER A 263 11.04 29.98 4.74
CA SER A 263 10.94 31.42 4.85
C SER A 263 9.93 32.00 3.85
N LEU A 264 9.98 31.56 2.60
CA LEU A 264 9.02 31.98 1.58
C LEU A 264 7.57 31.62 1.94
N GLU A 265 7.32 30.47 2.60
CA GLU A 265 5.98 30.15 3.13
C GLU A 265 5.49 31.18 4.14
N GLU A 266 6.40 31.76 4.93
CA GLU A 266 6.08 32.80 5.92
C GLU A 266 5.91 34.19 5.24
N ASP A 267 6.84 34.58 4.36
CA ASP A 267 6.86 35.89 3.67
C ASP A 267 5.63 36.07 2.76
N TYR A 268 5.18 34.98 2.13
CA TYR A 268 3.97 34.97 1.30
C TYR A 268 2.70 34.59 2.06
N GLU A 269 2.77 34.47 3.38
CA GLU A 269 1.64 34.24 4.28
C GLU A 269 0.79 33.00 3.90
N LEU A 270 1.44 31.95 3.40
CA LEU A 270 0.73 30.71 3.05
C LEU A 270 0.07 30.11 4.30
N GLU A 271 -1.17 29.68 4.15
CA GLU A 271 -1.92 29.03 5.24
C GLU A 271 -1.29 27.69 5.64
N ALA A 272 -0.88 26.86 4.67
CA ALA A 272 -0.17 25.62 4.90
C ALA A 272 1.35 25.83 4.92
N LYS A 273 2.05 25.19 5.86
CA LYS A 273 3.48 25.33 6.15
C LYS A 273 4.21 23.99 6.06
N LEU A 274 4.24 23.37 4.89
CA LEU A 274 4.86 22.06 4.69
C LEU A 274 6.37 22.08 4.94
N PHE A 275 7.09 23.05 4.36
CA PHE A 275 8.55 23.12 4.46
C PHE A 275 9.03 23.51 5.84
N LYS A 276 8.27 24.30 6.57
CA LYS A 276 8.52 24.52 8.00
C LYS A 276 8.56 23.18 8.76
N SER A 277 7.61 22.29 8.51
CA SER A 277 7.59 20.97 9.14
C SER A 277 8.75 20.08 8.69
N VAL A 278 9.16 20.14 7.42
CA VAL A 278 10.33 19.42 6.91
C VAL A 278 11.62 19.86 7.64
N VAL A 279 11.83 21.17 7.79
CA VAL A 279 12.97 21.74 8.51
C VAL A 279 12.93 21.33 9.99
N ASP A 280 11.76 21.36 10.62
CA ASP A 280 11.62 21.04 12.04
C ASP A 280 11.89 19.53 12.31
N VAL A 281 11.44 18.63 11.43
CA VAL A 281 11.80 17.20 11.51
C VAL A 281 13.31 17.01 11.37
N ASN A 282 13.97 17.70 10.43
CA ASN A 282 15.42 17.61 10.25
C ASN A 282 16.19 18.03 11.51
N LYS A 283 15.76 19.12 12.17
CA LYS A 283 16.37 19.59 13.41
C LYS A 283 16.30 18.57 14.55
N ILE A 284 15.26 17.72 14.61
CA ILE A 284 15.15 16.65 15.60
C ILE A 284 16.33 15.68 15.43
N PHE A 285 16.58 15.25 14.21
CA PHE A 285 17.66 14.29 13.92
C PHE A 285 19.06 14.94 14.00
N GLN A 286 19.22 16.22 13.67
CA GLN A 286 20.48 16.94 13.89
C GLN A 286 20.94 16.97 15.36
N LYS A 287 20.00 16.95 16.32
CA LYS A 287 20.32 16.92 17.74
C LYS A 287 20.77 15.54 18.23
N THR A 288 20.39 14.48 17.52
CA THR A 288 20.75 13.09 17.87
C THR A 288 22.02 12.64 17.15
N ASP A 289 22.34 13.24 15.99
CA ASP A 289 23.47 12.90 15.14
C ASP A 289 24.68 13.81 15.39
N GLU A 290 25.26 13.83 16.57
CA GLU A 290 26.56 14.50 16.79
C GLU A 290 27.72 13.85 15.99
N LYS A 291 27.52 12.74 15.27
CA LYS A 291 28.59 11.94 14.66
C LYS A 291 28.47 11.50 13.21
N GLU A 292 27.32 11.53 12.55
CA GLU A 292 27.21 11.11 11.13
C GLU A 292 26.25 11.99 10.32
N ILE A 293 26.76 13.07 9.74
CA ILE A 293 26.07 13.74 8.64
C ILE A 293 26.24 12.84 7.41
N ILE A 294 25.14 12.23 6.94
CA ILE A 294 25.16 11.49 5.69
C ILE A 294 25.30 12.50 4.55
N HIS A 295 26.52 12.70 4.08
CA HIS A 295 26.73 13.17 2.73
C HIS A 295 26.21 12.07 1.81
N GLY A 296 25.32 12.42 0.85
CA GLY A 296 24.67 11.45 -0.03
C GLY A 296 25.65 10.64 -0.88
N ASP A 297 26.30 9.66 -0.28
CA ASP A 297 27.17 8.68 -0.93
C ASP A 297 26.35 7.54 -1.51
N HIS A 298 25.51 7.86 -2.47
CA HIS A 298 24.98 6.88 -3.42
C HIS A 298 25.23 7.41 -4.83
N HIS A 299 26.50 7.39 -5.26
CA HIS A 299 26.86 7.57 -6.65
C HIS A 299 26.26 6.43 -7.49
N MET A 300 25.02 6.61 -7.92
CA MET A 300 24.49 5.82 -9.04
C MET A 300 24.91 6.50 -10.34
N ASP A 301 25.58 5.77 -11.23
CA ASP A 301 25.84 6.29 -12.57
C ASP A 301 24.51 6.36 -13.34
N PHE A 302 23.97 7.56 -13.42
CA PHE A 302 22.71 7.85 -14.12
C PHE A 302 22.69 7.40 -15.60
N ARG A 303 23.88 7.12 -16.19
CA ARG A 303 23.99 6.52 -17.52
C ARG A 303 23.52 5.07 -17.57
N MET A 304 23.57 4.34 -16.44
CA MET A 304 23.00 2.99 -16.35
C MET A 304 21.45 3.01 -16.34
N LEU A 305 20.81 3.98 -15.70
CA LEU A 305 19.34 4.09 -15.67
C LEU A 305 18.74 4.34 -17.06
N LYS A 306 19.41 5.11 -17.91
CA LYS A 306 19.00 5.30 -19.31
C LYS A 306 19.06 4.01 -20.13
N LYS A 307 19.98 3.08 -19.84
CA LYS A 307 20.08 1.76 -20.51
C LYS A 307 18.95 0.81 -20.08
N ILE A 308 18.51 0.87 -18.83
CA ILE A 308 17.42 0.01 -18.33
C ILE A 308 16.07 0.46 -18.91
N SER A 309 15.83 1.77 -19.04
CA SER A 309 14.58 2.29 -19.65
C SER A 309 14.52 2.09 -21.15
N SER A 310 15.66 2.11 -21.87
CA SER A 310 15.69 1.88 -23.32
C SER A 310 15.53 0.39 -23.68
N ASN A 311 15.96 -0.53 -22.85
CA ASN A 311 15.78 -1.96 -23.08
C ASN A 311 14.33 -2.45 -22.80
N LYS A 312 13.60 -1.82 -21.85
CA LYS A 312 12.17 -2.13 -21.63
C LYS A 312 11.22 -1.60 -22.70
N LEU A 313 11.66 -0.65 -23.53
CA LEU A 313 10.86 -0.09 -24.63
C LEU A 313 11.02 -0.86 -25.97
N MET A 314 11.99 -1.77 -26.07
CA MET A 314 12.22 -2.59 -27.27
C MET A 314 11.55 -3.98 -27.22
N ASP A 315 11.05 -4.42 -26.06
CA ASP A 315 10.37 -5.72 -25.93
C ASP A 315 8.83 -5.63 -26.00
N THR A 316 8.28 -4.48 -26.42
CA THR A 316 6.83 -4.27 -26.61
C THR A 316 6.50 -3.62 -27.97
N ALA A 317 7.22 -3.99 -29.03
CA ALA A 317 6.85 -3.66 -30.41
C ALA A 317 6.45 -4.93 -31.18
#